data_4071ed24878a61a98ac27ba150bd4b7e
#
_entry.id   4071ed24878a61a98ac27ba150bd4b7e
#
_cell.length_a   1.000
_cell.length_b   1.000
_cell.length_c   1.000
_cell.angle_alpha   90.00
_cell.angle_beta   90.00
_cell.angle_gamma   90.00
#
_symmetry.space_group_name_H-M   'P 1'
#
loop_
_entity.id
_entity.type
_entity.pdbx_description
1 polymer ?
#
loop_
_entity_poly.entity_id
_entity_poly.type
_entity_poly.pdbx_seq_one_letter_code
_entity_poly.pdbx_strand_id
1 'polypeptide(L)'
;MRKLKNILITGGAGFIGCNFIHYLFGLSNSGTDLFGDANFTGNVVNVDCLTYAGNLENLKDVENRDNYTFVKANICDKAAIDKIFAENDIDRVVHFAAESHVDRSIKNPEVFVETNVLGTLVMLNAAKAAWELPDGTFKEGKKFFNSKEI
;
A
#
# COMPACT_ATOMS: atom_id res chain seq x y z
N MET A 1 2.67 -1.16 22.42
CA MET A 1 2.35 -0.90 21.00
C MET A 1 2.97 -2.00 20.15
N ARG A 2 2.20 -2.70 19.30
CA ARG A 2 2.77 -3.78 18.49
C ARG A 2 3.66 -3.19 17.39
N LYS A 3 4.90 -3.70 17.26
CA LYS A 3 5.80 -3.32 16.16
C LYS A 3 5.19 -3.78 14.83
N LEU A 4 5.00 -2.86 13.89
CA LEU A 4 4.65 -3.17 12.50
C LEU A 4 5.84 -3.91 11.86
N LYS A 5 5.56 -5.03 11.19
CA LYS A 5 6.61 -5.83 10.55
C LYS A 5 6.62 -5.67 9.03
N ASN A 6 5.43 -5.77 8.41
CA ASN A 6 5.32 -5.76 6.95
C ASN A 6 4.20 -4.80 6.51
N ILE A 7 4.55 -3.80 5.75
CA ILE A 7 3.61 -2.80 5.21
C ILE A 7 3.51 -2.97 3.70
N LEU A 8 2.30 -3.14 3.20
CA LEU A 8 2.00 -3.03 1.77
C LEU A 8 1.62 -1.59 1.46
N ILE A 9 2.31 -0.99 0.51
CA ILE A 9 2.04 0.37 0.01
C ILE A 9 1.64 0.25 -1.45
N THR A 10 0.49 0.79 -1.83
CA THR A 10 0.10 0.87 -3.24
C THR A 10 0.25 2.30 -3.74
N GLY A 11 0.61 2.47 -5.01
CA GLY A 11 0.89 3.79 -5.58
C GLY A 11 2.18 4.41 -5.02
N GLY A 12 3.11 3.59 -4.56
CA GLY A 12 4.34 4.07 -3.91
C GLY A 12 5.35 4.69 -4.86
N ALA A 13 5.23 4.52 -6.17
CA ALA A 13 6.05 5.23 -7.15
C ALA A 13 5.48 6.62 -7.53
N GLY A 14 4.26 6.95 -7.08
CA GLY A 14 3.65 8.27 -7.22
C GLY A 14 4.17 9.28 -6.20
N PHE A 15 3.77 10.55 -6.36
CA PHE A 15 4.27 11.67 -5.55
C PHE A 15 4.05 11.49 -4.04
N ILE A 16 2.84 11.14 -3.62
CA ILE A 16 2.54 10.97 -2.19
C ILE A 16 3.19 9.69 -1.66
N GLY A 17 3.06 8.58 -2.40
CA GLY A 17 3.56 7.28 -1.99
C GLY A 17 5.06 7.23 -1.81
N CYS A 18 5.86 7.81 -2.73
CA CYS A 18 7.32 7.81 -2.60
C CYS A 18 7.78 8.65 -1.38
N ASN A 19 7.14 9.79 -1.12
CA ASN A 19 7.44 10.60 0.06
C ASN A 19 7.08 9.86 1.36
N PHE A 20 6.01 9.09 1.37
CA PHE A 20 5.67 8.25 2.52
C PHE A 20 6.69 7.13 2.75
N ILE A 21 7.18 6.49 1.67
CA ILE A 21 8.25 5.48 1.75
C ILE A 21 9.54 6.10 2.30
N HIS A 22 9.94 7.27 1.80
CA HIS A 22 11.10 8.01 2.33
C HIS A 22 10.93 8.35 3.80
N TYR A 23 9.74 8.77 4.21
CA TYR A 23 9.43 9.04 5.61
C TYR A 23 9.60 7.79 6.49
N LEU A 24 9.07 6.64 6.08
CA LEU A 24 9.24 5.39 6.81
C LEU A 24 10.71 5.00 7.01
N PHE A 25 11.54 5.26 6.01
CA PHE A 25 12.97 4.95 6.08
C PHE A 25 13.84 6.07 6.68
N GLY A 26 13.22 7.10 7.24
CA GLY A 26 13.94 8.22 7.88
C GLY A 26 14.69 9.13 6.91
N LEU A 27 14.34 9.11 5.62
CA LEU A 27 14.98 9.93 4.59
C LEU A 27 14.30 11.28 4.36
N SER A 28 13.12 11.51 4.96
CA SER A 28 12.42 12.79 4.85
C SER A 28 12.85 13.74 5.95
N ASN A 29 13.08 15.00 5.60
CA ASN A 29 13.46 16.08 6.52
C ASN A 29 12.30 16.59 7.41
N SER A 30 11.21 15.85 7.54
CA SER A 30 9.97 16.33 8.16
C SER A 30 10.04 16.52 9.69
N GLY A 31 11.13 16.10 10.35
CA GLY A 31 11.37 16.39 11.78
C GLY A 31 10.32 15.90 12.78
N THR A 32 9.25 15.28 12.32
CA THR A 32 8.16 14.79 13.16
C THR A 32 8.07 13.28 13.06
N ASP A 33 8.42 12.62 14.15
CA ASP A 33 8.28 11.19 14.30
C ASP A 33 6.83 10.83 14.66
N LEU A 34 5.98 10.67 13.63
CA LEU A 34 4.57 10.31 13.84
C LEU A 34 4.37 8.87 14.32
N PHE A 35 5.38 8.02 14.19
CA PHE A 35 5.31 6.62 14.59
C PHE A 35 6.19 6.28 15.79
N GLY A 36 6.90 7.26 16.38
CA GLY A 36 7.68 7.10 17.60
C GLY A 36 8.97 6.29 17.47
N ASP A 37 9.35 5.91 16.28
CA ASP A 37 10.61 5.22 15.98
C ASP A 37 11.25 5.87 14.76
N ALA A 38 12.37 6.52 14.92
CA ALA A 38 13.12 7.23 13.87
C ALA A 38 13.59 6.31 12.72
N ASN A 39 13.38 5.01 12.82
CA ASN A 39 13.72 4.03 11.79
C ASN A 39 12.70 2.89 11.79
N PHE A 40 11.84 2.87 10.78
CA PHE A 40 11.03 1.69 10.51
C PHE A 40 11.94 0.51 10.12
N THR A 41 11.95 -0.53 10.94
CA THR A 41 12.78 -1.73 10.75
C THR A 41 12.02 -2.90 10.10
N GLY A 42 10.77 -2.69 9.73
CA GLY A 42 9.95 -3.69 9.04
C GLY A 42 10.17 -3.68 7.53
N ASN A 43 9.51 -4.59 6.84
CA ASN A 43 9.56 -4.69 5.39
C ASN A 43 8.50 -3.81 4.73
N VAL A 44 8.86 -3.19 3.63
CA VAL A 44 7.97 -2.44 2.74
C VAL A 44 7.81 -3.20 1.44
N VAL A 45 6.58 -3.57 1.11
CA VAL A 45 6.20 -4.08 -0.22
C VAL A 45 5.49 -2.96 -0.95
N ASN A 46 6.11 -2.41 -1.97
CA ASN A 46 5.58 -1.32 -2.79
C ASN A 46 4.96 -1.86 -4.08
N VAL A 47 3.68 -1.65 -4.28
CA VAL A 47 2.94 -2.05 -5.48
C VAL A 47 2.55 -0.84 -6.29
N ASP A 48 2.99 -0.81 -7.54
CA ASP A 48 2.62 0.25 -8.48
C ASP A 48 2.55 -0.31 -9.90
N CYS A 49 1.59 0.12 -10.68
CA CYS A 49 1.46 -0.30 -12.08
C CYS A 49 2.27 0.58 -13.05
N LEU A 50 2.91 1.65 -12.53
CA LEU A 50 3.73 2.59 -13.29
C LEU A 50 2.98 3.23 -14.46
N THR A 51 1.82 3.82 -14.15
CA THR A 51 1.12 4.71 -15.09
C THR A 51 1.89 6.02 -15.24
N TYR A 52 1.30 7.01 -15.85
CA TYR A 52 1.91 8.32 -16.09
C TYR A 52 2.43 9.03 -14.82
N ALA A 53 1.88 8.71 -13.65
CA ALA A 53 2.24 9.34 -12.38
C ALA A 53 3.30 8.54 -11.59
N GLY A 54 3.57 7.30 -11.97
CA GLY A 54 4.53 6.42 -11.31
C GLY A 54 5.94 6.57 -11.89
N ASN A 55 6.92 6.91 -11.05
CA ASN A 55 8.31 7.04 -11.46
C ASN A 55 9.24 6.41 -10.42
N LEU A 56 9.94 5.33 -10.79
CA LEU A 56 10.88 4.62 -9.92
C LEU A 56 12.13 5.42 -9.60
N GLU A 57 12.46 6.43 -10.40
CA GLU A 57 13.59 7.34 -10.10
C GLU A 57 13.43 8.01 -8.72
N ASN A 58 12.19 8.20 -8.28
CA ASN A 58 11.88 8.75 -6.97
C ASN A 58 12.26 7.83 -5.80
N LEU A 59 12.60 6.57 -6.07
CA LEU A 59 12.85 5.54 -5.05
C LEU A 59 14.25 4.91 -5.18
N LYS A 60 15.15 5.51 -5.97
CA LYS A 60 16.52 5.01 -6.17
C LYS A 60 17.32 4.86 -4.89
N ASP A 61 17.10 5.73 -3.91
CA ASP A 61 17.77 5.72 -2.62
C ASP A 61 17.28 4.62 -1.67
N VAL A 62 16.16 3.96 -2.01
CA VAL A 62 15.61 2.84 -1.23
C VAL A 62 15.58 1.52 -2.00
N GLU A 63 15.78 1.53 -3.33
CA GLU A 63 15.59 0.34 -4.18
C GLU A 63 16.49 -0.85 -3.80
N ASN A 64 17.66 -0.59 -3.25
CA ASN A 64 18.64 -1.62 -2.86
C ASN A 64 18.60 -1.99 -1.37
N ARG A 65 17.57 -1.57 -0.63
CA ARG A 65 17.43 -1.94 0.77
C ARG A 65 16.90 -3.37 0.91
N ASP A 66 17.47 -4.15 1.81
CA ASP A 66 17.06 -5.54 2.08
C ASP A 66 15.59 -5.65 2.56
N ASN A 67 15.06 -4.57 3.12
CA ASN A 67 13.70 -4.51 3.64
C ASN A 67 12.73 -3.69 2.74
N TYR A 68 13.08 -3.53 1.46
CA TYR A 68 12.22 -2.92 0.46
C TYR A 68 12.06 -3.85 -0.74
N THR A 69 10.83 -4.04 -1.19
CA THR A 69 10.51 -4.83 -2.38
C THR A 69 9.54 -4.05 -3.27
N PHE A 70 9.88 -3.90 -4.53
CA PHE A 70 8.98 -3.34 -5.54
C PHE A 70 8.31 -4.45 -6.33
N VAL A 71 6.99 -4.35 -6.48
CA VAL A 71 6.19 -5.25 -7.32
C VAL A 71 5.40 -4.43 -8.34
N LYS A 72 5.68 -4.64 -9.62
CA LYS A 72 4.89 -4.03 -10.68
C LYS A 72 3.58 -4.81 -10.86
N ALA A 73 2.48 -4.26 -10.38
CA ALA A 73 1.15 -4.87 -10.52
C ALA A 73 0.05 -3.79 -10.54
N ASN A 74 -1.07 -4.12 -11.19
CA ASN A 74 -2.30 -3.31 -11.14
C ASN A 74 -3.13 -3.78 -9.93
N ILE A 75 -3.62 -2.85 -9.11
CA ILE A 75 -4.49 -3.16 -7.96
C ILE A 75 -5.82 -3.82 -8.37
N CYS A 76 -6.24 -3.68 -9.63
CA CYS A 76 -7.41 -4.35 -10.18
C CYS A 76 -7.13 -5.82 -10.54
N ASP A 77 -5.87 -6.24 -10.63
CA ASP A 77 -5.50 -7.64 -10.87
C ASP A 77 -5.58 -8.45 -9.57
N LYS A 78 -6.75 -9.06 -9.38
CA LYS A 78 -7.02 -9.88 -8.18
C LYS A 78 -5.96 -10.97 -7.97
N ALA A 79 -5.54 -11.66 -9.03
CA ALA A 79 -4.61 -12.77 -8.90
C ALA A 79 -3.22 -12.29 -8.45
N ALA A 80 -2.75 -11.18 -9.00
CA ALA A 80 -1.49 -10.56 -8.59
C ALA A 80 -1.55 -10.08 -7.13
N ILE A 81 -2.64 -9.44 -6.72
CA ILE A 81 -2.80 -8.94 -5.34
C ILE A 81 -2.91 -10.11 -4.36
N ASP A 82 -3.71 -11.14 -4.65
CA ASP A 82 -3.82 -12.32 -3.79
C ASP A 82 -2.45 -13.00 -3.59
N LYS A 83 -1.64 -13.10 -4.66
CA LYS A 83 -0.29 -13.64 -4.60
C LYS A 83 0.61 -12.81 -3.69
N ILE A 84 0.56 -11.49 -3.78
CA ILE A 84 1.34 -10.59 -2.92
C ILE A 84 1.01 -10.82 -1.44
N PHE A 85 -0.28 -10.95 -1.10
CA PHE A 85 -0.69 -11.24 0.28
C PHE A 85 -0.29 -12.63 0.75
N ALA A 86 -0.26 -13.63 -0.15
CA ALA A 86 0.15 -15.00 0.17
C ALA A 86 1.66 -15.12 0.42
N GLU A 87 2.48 -14.38 -0.32
CA GLU A 87 3.94 -14.43 -0.25
C GLU A 87 4.52 -13.53 0.85
N ASN A 88 3.74 -12.54 1.33
CA ASN A 88 4.19 -11.57 2.31
C ASN A 88 3.21 -11.52 3.49
N ASP A 89 3.67 -11.74 4.71
CA ASP A 89 2.80 -11.64 5.91
C ASP A 89 2.45 -10.16 6.20
N ILE A 90 1.63 -9.57 5.34
CA ILE A 90 1.27 -8.15 5.40
C ILE A 90 0.50 -7.84 6.67
N ASP A 91 0.98 -6.86 7.44
CA ASP A 91 0.34 -6.38 8.68
C ASP A 91 -0.58 -5.20 8.45
N ARG A 92 -0.20 -4.32 7.50
CA ARG A 92 -0.90 -3.08 7.19
C ARG A 92 -0.88 -2.83 5.69
N VAL A 93 -1.93 -2.17 5.23
CA VAL A 93 -2.00 -1.63 3.87
C VAL A 93 -2.13 -0.11 3.97
N VAL A 94 -1.29 0.59 3.21
CA VAL A 94 -1.40 2.03 2.98
C VAL A 94 -1.67 2.22 1.50
N HIS A 95 -2.88 2.66 1.19
CA HIS A 95 -3.41 2.64 -0.16
C HIS A 95 -3.41 4.04 -0.79
N PHE A 96 -2.39 4.33 -1.62
CA PHE A 96 -2.28 5.59 -2.35
C PHE A 96 -2.60 5.44 -3.85
N ALA A 97 -2.66 4.21 -4.37
CA ALA A 97 -2.97 3.99 -5.79
C ALA A 97 -4.38 4.48 -6.11
N ALA A 98 -4.48 5.48 -6.94
CA ALA A 98 -5.73 6.07 -7.39
C ALA A 98 -5.54 6.86 -8.67
N GLU A 99 -6.57 6.97 -9.48
CA GLU A 99 -6.69 8.00 -10.51
C GLU A 99 -7.28 9.27 -9.89
N SER A 100 -6.59 10.40 -10.03
CA SER A 100 -6.98 11.66 -9.37
C SER A 100 -7.00 12.88 -10.30
N HIS A 101 -6.58 12.75 -11.57
CA HIS A 101 -6.45 13.87 -12.47
C HIS A 101 -7.80 14.26 -13.09
N VAL A 102 -8.34 15.42 -12.71
CA VAL A 102 -9.69 15.87 -13.07
C VAL A 102 -9.98 15.85 -14.58
N ASP A 103 -9.10 16.42 -15.41
CA ASP A 103 -9.32 16.46 -16.86
C ASP A 103 -9.37 15.07 -17.50
N ARG A 104 -8.69 14.10 -16.92
CA ARG A 104 -8.74 12.70 -17.36
C ARG A 104 -10.05 12.04 -16.95
N SER A 105 -10.60 12.39 -15.79
CA SER A 105 -11.89 11.84 -15.34
C SER A 105 -13.05 12.25 -16.24
N ILE A 106 -12.96 13.43 -16.85
CA ILE A 106 -13.95 13.90 -17.81
C ILE A 106 -13.85 13.15 -19.14
N LYS A 107 -12.62 12.83 -19.58
CA LYS A 107 -12.38 12.16 -20.86
C LYS A 107 -12.55 10.65 -20.80
N ASN A 108 -12.21 10.04 -19.69
CA ASN A 108 -12.29 8.59 -19.49
C ASN A 108 -12.66 8.26 -18.03
N PRO A 109 -13.93 8.44 -17.65
CA PRO A 109 -14.40 8.22 -16.28
C PRO A 109 -14.34 6.75 -15.86
N GLU A 110 -14.39 5.81 -16.80
CA GLU A 110 -14.38 4.38 -16.54
C GLU A 110 -13.11 3.93 -15.80
N VAL A 111 -11.95 4.46 -16.20
CA VAL A 111 -10.66 4.16 -15.56
C VAL A 111 -10.65 4.60 -14.09
N PHE A 112 -11.38 5.68 -13.76
CA PHE A 112 -11.49 6.14 -12.37
C PHE A 112 -12.36 5.19 -11.53
N VAL A 113 -13.46 4.70 -12.08
CA VAL A 113 -14.30 3.70 -11.41
C VAL A 113 -13.53 2.39 -11.25
N GLU A 114 -12.87 1.94 -12.30
CA GLU A 114 -12.07 0.73 -12.27
C GLU A 114 -10.97 0.83 -11.20
N THR A 115 -10.13 1.85 -11.25
CA THR A 115 -9.01 1.98 -10.31
C THR A 115 -9.49 2.28 -8.90
N ASN A 116 -10.34 3.31 -8.72
CA ASN A 116 -10.63 3.82 -7.37
C ASN A 116 -11.69 3.01 -6.65
N VAL A 117 -12.61 2.37 -7.37
CA VAL A 117 -13.67 1.55 -6.77
C VAL A 117 -13.32 0.08 -6.82
N LEU A 118 -13.14 -0.48 -8.03
CA LEU A 118 -12.87 -1.91 -8.19
C LEU A 118 -11.51 -2.29 -7.63
N GLY A 119 -10.46 -1.52 -7.91
CA GLY A 119 -9.12 -1.76 -7.36
C GLY A 119 -9.10 -1.71 -5.82
N THR A 120 -9.78 -0.73 -5.22
CA THR A 120 -9.93 -0.68 -3.75
C THR A 120 -10.69 -1.89 -3.20
N LEU A 121 -11.75 -2.34 -3.88
CA LEU A 121 -12.49 -3.54 -3.49
C LEU A 121 -11.61 -4.80 -3.56
N VAL A 122 -10.78 -4.94 -4.59
CA VAL A 122 -9.82 -6.06 -4.69
C VAL A 122 -8.86 -6.06 -3.51
N MET A 123 -8.29 -4.89 -3.17
CA MET A 123 -7.39 -4.73 -2.02
C MET A 123 -8.07 -5.10 -0.69
N LEU A 124 -9.29 -4.64 -0.46
CA LEU A 124 -10.06 -4.95 0.75
C LEU A 124 -10.37 -6.45 0.86
N ASN A 125 -10.77 -7.08 -0.23
CA ASN A 125 -11.07 -8.51 -0.27
C ASN A 125 -9.83 -9.37 -0.03
N ALA A 126 -8.68 -9.01 -0.63
CA ALA A 126 -7.42 -9.70 -0.42
C ALA A 126 -6.94 -9.59 1.03
N ALA A 127 -7.00 -8.39 1.61
CA ALA A 127 -6.66 -8.16 3.01
C ALA A 127 -7.59 -8.94 3.95
N LYS A 128 -8.91 -8.93 3.69
CA LYS A 128 -9.88 -9.70 4.45
C LYS A 128 -9.55 -11.19 4.39
N ALA A 129 -9.37 -11.75 3.20
CA ALA A 129 -9.05 -13.17 3.01
C ALA A 129 -7.75 -13.59 3.71
N ALA A 130 -6.73 -12.70 3.72
CA ALA A 130 -5.46 -12.97 4.37
C ALA A 130 -5.52 -12.90 5.90
N TRP A 131 -6.40 -12.08 6.47
CA TRP A 131 -6.43 -11.75 7.90
C TRP A 131 -7.58 -12.38 8.68
N GLU A 132 -8.70 -12.72 8.04
CA GLU A 132 -9.87 -13.35 8.67
C GLU A 132 -9.61 -14.82 8.97
N LEU A 133 -10.04 -15.27 10.14
CA LEU A 133 -10.05 -16.67 10.56
C LEU A 133 -11.40 -17.33 10.23
N PRO A 134 -11.47 -18.68 10.17
CA PRO A 134 -12.70 -19.38 9.84
C PRO A 134 -13.90 -19.09 10.75
N ASP A 135 -13.64 -18.62 11.98
CA ASP A 135 -14.67 -18.22 12.94
C ASP A 135 -15.14 -16.76 12.76
N GLY A 136 -14.64 -16.07 11.73
CA GLY A 136 -14.96 -14.66 11.46
C GLY A 136 -14.20 -13.65 12.30
N THR A 137 -13.30 -14.10 13.20
CA THR A 137 -12.37 -13.23 13.91
C THR A 137 -11.15 -12.93 13.04
N PHE A 138 -10.29 -12.00 13.47
CA PHE A 138 -9.08 -11.65 12.74
C PHE A 138 -7.83 -12.16 13.44
N LYS A 139 -6.83 -12.54 12.67
CA LYS A 139 -5.50 -12.88 13.17
C LYS A 139 -4.99 -11.78 14.08
N GLU A 140 -4.26 -12.14 15.14
CA GLU A 140 -3.75 -11.19 16.11
C GLU A 140 -3.00 -10.02 15.46
N GLY A 141 -3.41 -8.79 15.78
CA GLY A 141 -2.86 -7.54 15.26
C GLY A 141 -3.27 -7.19 13.84
N LYS A 142 -4.11 -7.98 13.20
CA LYS A 142 -4.77 -7.65 11.94
C LYS A 142 -6.19 -7.17 12.29
N LYS A 143 -6.52 -5.93 11.98
CA LYS A 143 -7.85 -5.38 12.24
C LYS A 143 -8.40 -4.74 10.98
N PHE A 144 -9.63 -5.09 10.63
CA PHE A 144 -10.46 -4.23 9.81
C PHE A 144 -11.12 -3.20 10.73
N PHE A 145 -11.09 -1.94 10.35
CA PHE A 145 -11.94 -0.96 11.00
C PHE A 145 -13.40 -1.29 10.67
N ASN A 146 -14.12 -1.79 11.66
CA ASN A 146 -15.54 -1.93 11.56
C ASN A 146 -16.15 -0.67 12.18
N SER A 147 -17.09 -0.03 11.47
CA SER A 147 -17.83 1.17 11.91
C SER A 147 -18.59 1.01 13.24
N LYS A 148 -18.55 -0.16 13.87
CA LYS A 148 -19.12 -0.42 15.20
C LYS A 148 -18.16 -0.14 16.36
N GLU A 149 -16.90 0.22 16.07
CA GLU A 149 -15.88 0.52 17.10
C GLU A 149 -15.44 2.01 17.08
N ILE A 150 -16.21 2.89 16.42
CA ILE A 150 -16.00 4.33 16.47
C ILE A 150 -16.97 4.96 17.45
#